data_1e5ec111505dbe26d2f2ad25007694ec
#
_entry.id   1e5ec111505dbe26d2f2ad25007694ec
#
_cell.length_a   1.000
_cell.length_b   1.000
_cell.length_c   1.000
_cell.angle_alpha   90.00
_cell.angle_beta   90.00
_cell.angle_gamma   90.00
#
_symmetry.space_group_name_H-M   'P 1'
#
loop_
_entity.id
_entity.type
_entity.pdbx_description
1 polymer ?
#
loop_
_entity_poly.entity_id
_entity_poly.type
_entity_poly.pdbx_seq_one_letter_code
_entity_poly.pdbx_strand_id
1 'polypeptide(L)'
;LVFIGPSASAINAMGLKDAAKRLMIKAGVPVVPGYHGENQDDEHLAGAADAIGYPVLIKAVAGGGGKGMRKVMQPAGFAEALESARSEARTAFGNDAVLVEKYVEKPRHIEVQVFGDGTDAVHLFERDCSLQRRHQKVIEEAPAPGMTAEMRAAMGEAAVKAAKAIGYSGAGTIEFIVDASDGLRADRFWFMEMNTRLQVEHPVTEAITGVDLVEWQLRVAAGEPLPKRQQDLTINGHAFEARLYAEDVPKGFLPATGTLTHLKFPTGARADSGVRAGDVISPFYDPMIAKLI
;
A
#
# COMPACT_ATOMS: atom_id res chain seq x y z
N LEU A 1 -29.19 5.18 3.32
CA LEU A 1 -28.11 5.11 2.34
C LEU A 1 -27.13 4.01 2.76
N VAL A 2 -26.67 3.21 1.79
CA VAL A 2 -25.62 2.22 2.00
C VAL A 2 -24.28 2.84 1.57
N PHE A 3 -23.27 2.75 2.44
CA PHE A 3 -21.91 3.16 2.11
C PHE A 3 -21.26 2.05 1.28
N ILE A 4 -20.73 2.40 0.10
CA ILE A 4 -20.04 1.46 -0.80
C ILE A 4 -18.57 1.40 -0.38
N GLY A 5 -18.26 0.54 0.58
CA GLY A 5 -16.91 0.40 1.13
C GLY A 5 -16.93 -0.31 2.48
N PRO A 6 -15.76 -0.37 3.16
CA PRO A 6 -15.60 -1.05 4.43
C PRO A 6 -16.30 -0.32 5.57
N SER A 7 -16.56 -1.05 6.66
CA SER A 7 -17.11 -0.48 7.87
C SER A 7 -16.13 0.50 8.55
N ALA A 8 -16.65 1.45 9.32
CA ALA A 8 -15.82 2.36 10.11
C ALA A 8 -14.88 1.60 11.07
N SER A 9 -15.33 0.46 11.62
CA SER A 9 -14.50 -0.40 12.48
C SER A 9 -13.31 -0.99 11.73
N ALA A 10 -13.48 -1.44 10.49
CA ALA A 10 -12.40 -1.97 9.66
C ALA A 10 -11.38 -0.85 9.30
N ILE A 11 -11.87 0.34 8.96
CA ILE A 11 -11.01 1.50 8.69
C ILE A 11 -10.21 1.86 9.92
N ASN A 12 -10.84 1.96 11.09
CA ASN A 12 -10.16 2.30 12.35
C ASN A 12 -9.13 1.23 12.76
N ALA A 13 -9.45 -0.05 12.57
CA ALA A 13 -8.54 -1.16 12.91
C ALA A 13 -7.22 -1.09 12.14
N MET A 14 -7.24 -0.54 10.91
CA MET A 14 -6.07 -0.40 10.05
C MET A 14 -5.47 1.01 10.03
N GLY A 15 -6.10 1.97 10.70
CA GLY A 15 -5.71 3.39 10.66
C GLY A 15 -4.40 3.71 11.37
N LEU A 16 -4.03 2.97 12.41
CA LEU A 16 -2.78 3.13 13.14
C LEU A 16 -1.86 1.95 12.88
N LYS A 17 -0.62 2.22 12.47
CA LYS A 17 0.35 1.20 12.04
C LYS A 17 0.68 0.18 13.12
N ASP A 18 0.86 0.64 14.37
CA ASP A 18 1.17 -0.24 15.51
C ASP A 18 -0.01 -1.15 15.85
N ALA A 19 -1.22 -0.61 15.92
CA ALA A 19 -2.43 -1.37 16.18
C ALA A 19 -2.71 -2.39 15.05
N ALA A 20 -2.59 -1.97 13.80
CA ALA A 20 -2.73 -2.85 12.64
C ALA A 20 -1.72 -4.00 12.69
N LYS A 21 -0.44 -3.71 12.99
CA LYS A 21 0.59 -4.76 13.08
C LYS A 21 0.35 -5.73 14.22
N ARG A 22 -0.03 -5.26 15.40
CA ARG A 22 -0.43 -6.15 16.51
C ARG A 22 -1.59 -7.07 16.13
N LEU A 23 -2.57 -6.53 15.42
CA LEU A 23 -3.71 -7.32 14.91
C LEU A 23 -3.25 -8.36 13.88
N MET A 24 -2.36 -7.98 12.97
CA MET A 24 -1.81 -8.89 11.96
C MET A 24 -0.98 -10.02 12.57
N ILE A 25 -0.14 -9.73 13.58
CA ILE A 25 0.58 -10.76 14.35
C ILE A 25 -0.41 -11.77 14.95
N LYS A 26 -1.48 -11.25 15.59
CA LYS A 26 -2.52 -12.10 16.20
C LYS A 26 -3.28 -12.94 15.18
N ALA A 27 -3.43 -12.44 13.95
CA ALA A 27 -4.05 -13.15 12.82
C ALA A 27 -3.09 -14.15 12.13
N GLY A 28 -1.82 -14.20 12.52
CA GLY A 28 -0.80 -15.05 11.89
C GLY A 28 -0.32 -14.53 10.53
N VAL A 29 -0.41 -13.23 10.30
CA VAL A 29 0.14 -12.54 9.12
C VAL A 29 1.57 -12.07 9.44
N PRO A 30 2.58 -12.37 8.59
CA PRO A 30 3.94 -11.93 8.83
C PRO A 30 4.06 -10.41 8.89
N VAL A 31 4.74 -9.88 9.91
CA VAL A 31 5.07 -8.45 10.01
C VAL A 31 6.57 -8.27 10.08
N VAL A 32 7.07 -7.10 9.63
CA VAL A 32 8.51 -6.79 9.72
C VAL A 32 8.97 -6.96 11.17
N PRO A 33 10.05 -7.71 11.42
CA PRO A 33 10.62 -7.84 12.76
C PRO A 33 10.86 -6.45 13.36
N GLY A 34 10.32 -6.21 14.56
CA GLY A 34 10.38 -4.86 15.11
C GLY A 34 9.69 -4.73 16.46
N TYR A 35 9.76 -3.52 16.98
CA TYR A 35 9.04 -3.09 18.17
C TYR A 35 7.79 -2.29 17.80
N HIS A 36 6.62 -2.78 18.19
CA HIS A 36 5.31 -2.19 17.94
C HIS A 36 4.52 -1.98 19.23
N GLY A 37 5.25 -1.87 20.37
CA GLY A 37 4.67 -1.72 21.71
C GLY A 37 4.32 -0.27 22.05
N GLU A 38 3.70 -0.10 23.22
CA GLU A 38 3.23 1.20 23.72
C GLU A 38 4.30 1.97 24.49
N ASN A 39 5.37 1.29 24.96
CA ASN A 39 6.45 1.96 25.67
C ASN A 39 7.26 2.82 24.70
N GLN A 40 7.24 4.13 24.91
CA GLN A 40 7.90 5.13 24.07
C GLN A 40 9.13 5.74 24.75
N ASP A 41 9.64 5.10 25.81
CA ASP A 41 10.88 5.50 26.47
C ASP A 41 12.08 5.34 25.53
N ASP A 42 12.99 6.33 25.50
CA ASP A 42 14.10 6.36 24.55
C ASP A 42 15.08 5.21 24.74
N GLU A 43 15.39 4.86 26.00
CA GLU A 43 16.31 3.74 26.32
C GLU A 43 15.66 2.41 25.91
N HIS A 44 14.35 2.28 26.13
CA HIS A 44 13.60 1.10 25.72
C HIS A 44 13.60 0.92 24.20
N LEU A 45 13.37 1.99 23.45
CA LEU A 45 13.38 1.97 21.98
C LEU A 45 14.78 1.69 21.41
N ALA A 46 15.83 2.24 22.06
CA ALA A 46 17.22 1.94 21.69
C ALA A 46 17.55 0.47 21.94
N GLY A 47 17.18 -0.07 23.10
CA GLY A 47 17.35 -1.50 23.40
C GLY A 47 16.59 -2.42 22.44
N ALA A 48 15.39 -2.02 22.03
CA ALA A 48 14.64 -2.74 21.02
C ALA A 48 15.34 -2.71 19.65
N ALA A 49 15.92 -1.57 19.25
CA ALA A 49 16.69 -1.45 18.02
C ALA A 49 17.93 -2.35 18.04
N ASP A 50 18.63 -2.43 19.17
CA ASP A 50 19.78 -3.32 19.36
C ASP A 50 19.36 -4.78 19.25
N ALA A 51 18.24 -5.17 19.83
CA ALA A 51 17.70 -6.53 19.75
C ALA A 51 17.29 -6.93 18.32
N ILE A 52 16.71 -6.00 17.55
CA ILE A 52 16.35 -6.19 16.14
C ILE A 52 17.62 -6.32 15.27
N GLY A 53 18.67 -5.62 15.64
CA GLY A 53 19.93 -5.51 14.88
C GLY A 53 19.86 -4.51 13.72
N TYR A 54 20.87 -3.65 13.64
CA TYR A 54 20.95 -2.62 12.59
C TYR A 54 21.23 -3.21 11.19
N PRO A 55 20.87 -2.50 10.12
CA PRO A 55 20.15 -1.25 10.12
C PRO A 55 18.68 -1.39 10.52
N VAL A 56 18.14 -0.34 11.16
CA VAL A 56 16.73 -0.25 11.55
C VAL A 56 16.05 0.97 10.92
N LEU A 57 14.73 0.96 10.91
CA LEU A 57 13.89 2.05 10.43
C LEU A 57 12.96 2.50 11.56
N ILE A 58 13.11 3.74 12.00
CA ILE A 58 12.18 4.40 12.90
C ILE A 58 11.04 4.97 12.05
N LYS A 59 9.79 4.73 12.46
CA LYS A 59 8.59 5.22 11.74
C LYS A 59 7.58 5.85 12.70
N ALA A 60 7.00 6.98 12.32
CA ALA A 60 5.83 7.51 13.04
C ALA A 60 4.66 6.52 13.00
N VAL A 61 4.00 6.32 14.13
CA VAL A 61 2.80 5.47 14.26
C VAL A 61 1.65 6.07 13.46
N ALA A 62 1.42 7.37 13.59
CA ALA A 62 0.46 8.11 12.79
C ALA A 62 1.11 8.61 11.49
N GLY A 63 0.36 8.57 10.39
CA GLY A 63 0.80 9.17 9.12
C GLY A 63 1.19 8.19 8.02
N GLY A 64 1.52 8.75 6.86
CA GLY A 64 1.85 8.04 5.62
C GLY A 64 2.79 8.85 4.73
N GLY A 65 3.07 8.32 3.52
CA GLY A 65 3.88 9.03 2.52
C GLY A 65 5.35 9.23 2.91
N GLY A 66 5.89 8.40 3.82
CA GLY A 66 7.29 8.46 4.23
C GLY A 66 7.64 9.55 5.24
N LYS A 67 6.70 10.36 5.70
CA LYS A 67 6.94 11.37 6.74
C LYS A 67 7.16 10.70 8.10
N GLY A 68 8.09 11.25 8.89
CA GLY A 68 8.46 10.69 10.20
C GLY A 68 9.20 9.36 10.10
N MET A 69 9.91 9.09 8.98
CA MET A 69 10.76 7.92 8.81
C MET A 69 12.24 8.28 8.86
N ARG A 70 13.02 7.50 9.63
CA ARG A 70 14.48 7.65 9.73
C ARG A 70 15.17 6.30 9.68
N LYS A 71 16.06 6.13 8.70
CA LYS A 71 16.94 4.96 8.63
C LYS A 71 18.13 5.18 9.54
N VAL A 72 18.43 4.18 10.38
CA VAL A 72 19.56 4.20 11.31
C VAL A 72 20.47 3.02 11.00
N MET A 73 21.72 3.31 10.68
CA MET A 73 22.69 2.31 10.24
C MET A 73 23.41 1.62 11.41
N GLN A 74 23.54 2.30 12.55
CA GLN A 74 24.30 1.87 13.73
C GLN A 74 23.81 2.56 15.01
N PRO A 75 24.06 2.00 16.19
CA PRO A 75 23.56 2.51 17.47
C PRO A 75 23.83 4.01 17.71
N ALA A 76 25.03 4.48 17.36
CA ALA A 76 25.46 5.86 17.63
C ALA A 76 24.54 6.94 17.00
N GLY A 77 23.81 6.60 15.92
CA GLY A 77 22.89 7.53 15.25
C GLY A 77 21.43 7.44 15.74
N PHE A 78 21.13 6.52 16.67
CA PHE A 78 19.74 6.21 17.00
C PHE A 78 19.03 7.37 17.70
N ALA A 79 19.63 7.97 18.71
CA ALA A 79 19.00 9.04 19.51
C ALA A 79 18.67 10.28 18.68
N GLU A 80 19.58 10.72 17.82
CA GLU A 80 19.35 11.86 16.92
C GLU A 80 18.24 11.56 15.90
N ALA A 81 18.25 10.38 15.32
CA ALA A 81 17.24 9.94 14.38
C ALA A 81 15.85 9.80 15.03
N LEU A 82 15.79 9.32 16.28
CA LEU A 82 14.56 9.20 17.06
C LEU A 82 13.94 10.57 17.31
N GLU A 83 14.71 11.53 17.84
CA GLU A 83 14.21 12.88 18.10
C GLU A 83 13.75 13.57 16.80
N SER A 84 14.52 13.41 15.72
CA SER A 84 14.14 13.94 14.41
C SER A 84 12.83 13.34 13.88
N ALA A 85 12.62 12.04 14.03
CA ALA A 85 11.40 11.36 13.62
C ALA A 85 10.18 11.83 14.44
N ARG A 86 10.35 11.93 15.75
CA ARG A 86 9.30 12.41 16.67
C ARG A 86 8.91 13.86 16.42
N SER A 87 9.89 14.74 16.23
CA SER A 87 9.65 16.16 15.95
C SER A 87 8.84 16.35 14.67
N GLU A 88 9.19 15.63 13.61
CA GLU A 88 8.42 15.65 12.37
C GLU A 88 7.01 15.07 12.55
N ALA A 89 6.88 13.95 13.25
CA ALA A 89 5.60 13.30 13.52
C ALA A 89 4.66 14.19 14.36
N ARG A 90 5.19 14.84 15.39
CA ARG A 90 4.45 15.78 16.22
C ARG A 90 3.91 16.95 15.40
N THR A 91 4.76 17.52 14.54
CA THR A 91 4.39 18.66 13.68
C THR A 91 3.38 18.28 12.61
N ALA A 92 3.57 17.12 11.96
CA ALA A 92 2.75 16.73 10.83
C ALA A 92 1.42 16.06 11.23
N PHE A 93 1.39 15.34 12.36
CA PHE A 93 0.28 14.45 12.72
C PHE A 93 -0.26 14.67 14.15
N GLY A 94 0.37 15.53 14.94
CA GLY A 94 -0.01 15.74 16.35
C GLY A 94 0.26 14.55 17.28
N ASN A 95 1.01 13.56 16.81
CA ASN A 95 1.36 12.34 17.55
C ASN A 95 2.82 11.99 17.27
N ASP A 96 3.64 11.91 18.32
CA ASP A 96 5.08 11.64 18.24
C ASP A 96 5.47 10.19 18.54
N ALA A 97 4.50 9.31 18.76
CA ALA A 97 4.76 7.90 18.96
C ALA A 97 5.39 7.28 17.70
N VAL A 98 6.39 6.42 17.93
CA VAL A 98 7.13 5.74 16.86
C VAL A 98 7.13 4.24 17.08
N LEU A 99 7.41 3.52 15.99
CA LEU A 99 7.76 2.11 15.98
C LEU A 99 9.17 1.96 15.39
N VAL A 100 9.85 0.85 15.72
CA VAL A 100 11.20 0.54 15.23
C VAL A 100 11.15 -0.80 14.54
N GLU A 101 11.63 -0.87 13.29
CA GLU A 101 11.60 -2.09 12.48
C GLU A 101 12.96 -2.39 11.85
N LYS A 102 13.18 -3.66 11.54
CA LYS A 102 14.31 -4.07 10.69
C LYS A 102 14.21 -3.34 9.34
N TYR A 103 15.33 -2.76 8.91
CA TYR A 103 15.41 -2.17 7.57
C TYR A 103 15.67 -3.27 6.54
N VAL A 104 14.83 -3.34 5.51
CA VAL A 104 15.00 -4.25 4.37
C VAL A 104 15.84 -3.53 3.31
N GLU A 105 17.01 -4.06 2.97
CA GLU A 105 17.99 -3.35 2.15
C GLU A 105 17.66 -3.35 0.65
N LYS A 106 17.09 -4.44 0.15
CA LYS A 106 16.66 -4.56 -1.25
C LYS A 106 15.15 -4.81 -1.31
N PRO A 107 14.34 -3.80 -0.96
CA PRO A 107 12.90 -3.99 -0.87
C PRO A 107 12.26 -4.01 -2.24
N ARG A 108 11.23 -4.85 -2.39
CA ARG A 108 10.17 -4.65 -3.37
C ARG A 108 8.88 -4.36 -2.65
N HIS A 109 8.09 -3.48 -3.22
CA HIS A 109 6.74 -3.16 -2.76
C HIS A 109 5.77 -4.01 -3.59
N ILE A 110 5.32 -5.10 -3.00
CA ILE A 110 4.35 -6.00 -3.62
C ILE A 110 3.08 -5.96 -2.78
N GLU A 111 1.96 -5.81 -3.44
CA GLU A 111 0.67 -5.69 -2.79
C GLU A 111 -0.32 -6.71 -3.34
N VAL A 112 -1.29 -7.11 -2.54
CA VAL A 112 -2.32 -8.09 -2.91
C VAL A 112 -3.68 -7.44 -2.87
N GLN A 113 -4.38 -7.45 -4.01
CA GLN A 113 -5.77 -7.04 -4.07
C GLN A 113 -6.65 -8.02 -3.32
N VAL A 114 -7.40 -7.55 -2.34
CA VAL A 114 -8.43 -8.34 -1.66
C VAL A 114 -9.81 -7.78 -1.96
N PHE A 115 -10.80 -8.65 -1.84
CA PHE A 115 -12.19 -8.28 -1.90
C PHE A 115 -12.98 -9.11 -0.88
N GLY A 116 -13.78 -8.44 -0.04
CA GLY A 116 -14.57 -9.08 1.00
C GLY A 116 -16.05 -8.72 0.93
N ASP A 117 -16.90 -9.53 1.55
CA ASP A 117 -18.32 -9.25 1.74
C ASP A 117 -18.71 -9.04 3.22
N GLY A 118 -17.69 -8.95 4.09
CA GLY A 118 -17.86 -8.83 5.54
C GLY A 118 -17.79 -10.16 6.28
N THR A 119 -17.98 -11.27 5.59
CA THR A 119 -17.95 -12.63 6.15
C THR A 119 -16.80 -13.43 5.55
N ASP A 120 -16.67 -13.38 4.24
CA ASP A 120 -15.62 -14.06 3.48
C ASP A 120 -14.78 -13.06 2.67
N ALA A 121 -13.63 -13.50 2.20
CA ALA A 121 -12.72 -12.68 1.39
C ALA A 121 -11.96 -13.55 0.39
N VAL A 122 -11.66 -12.97 -0.78
CA VAL A 122 -10.81 -13.55 -1.81
C VAL A 122 -9.66 -12.59 -2.12
N HIS A 123 -8.56 -13.12 -2.66
CA HIS A 123 -7.52 -12.29 -3.26
C HIS A 123 -7.57 -12.37 -4.79
N LEU A 124 -7.28 -11.25 -5.44
CA LEU A 124 -7.20 -11.14 -6.90
C LEU A 124 -5.75 -10.94 -7.34
N PHE A 125 -4.88 -11.71 -6.73
CA PHE A 125 -3.43 -11.75 -6.99
C PHE A 125 -2.69 -10.44 -6.61
N GLU A 126 -1.42 -10.40 -6.98
CA GLU A 126 -0.50 -9.35 -6.60
C GLU A 126 -0.21 -8.37 -7.73
N ARG A 127 0.21 -7.17 -7.30
CA ARG A 127 0.82 -6.13 -8.14
C ARG A 127 2.20 -5.78 -7.58
N ASP A 128 3.12 -5.44 -8.44
CA ASP A 128 4.37 -4.78 -8.06
C ASP A 128 4.24 -3.28 -8.21
N CYS A 129 4.52 -2.56 -7.14
CA CYS A 129 4.47 -1.11 -7.07
C CYS A 129 5.83 -0.52 -6.65
N SER A 130 6.94 -1.20 -6.98
CA SER A 130 8.28 -0.79 -6.57
C SER A 130 8.80 0.41 -7.35
N LEU A 131 8.27 0.70 -8.55
CA LEU A 131 8.66 1.85 -9.35
C LEU A 131 8.00 3.13 -8.81
N GLN A 132 8.71 3.77 -7.90
CA GLN A 132 8.23 4.92 -7.13
C GLN A 132 9.17 6.11 -7.29
N ARG A 133 8.61 7.30 -7.14
CA ARG A 133 9.35 8.55 -7.01
C ARG A 133 8.97 9.21 -5.68
N ARG A 134 9.93 9.39 -4.76
CA ARG A 134 9.69 9.98 -3.43
C ARG A 134 8.56 9.29 -2.67
N HIS A 135 8.54 7.95 -2.69
CA HIS A 135 7.50 7.10 -2.07
C HIS A 135 6.11 7.21 -2.73
N GLN A 136 6.00 7.82 -3.91
CA GLN A 136 4.79 7.86 -4.71
C GLN A 136 4.88 6.83 -5.83
N LYS A 137 3.91 5.95 -5.94
CA LYS A 137 3.78 4.98 -7.04
C LYS A 137 3.66 5.74 -8.37
N VAL A 138 4.38 5.28 -9.39
CA VAL A 138 4.38 5.90 -10.74
C VAL A 138 4.04 4.87 -11.80
N ILE A 139 4.58 3.66 -11.66
CA ILE A 139 4.29 2.52 -12.54
C ILE A 139 3.95 1.32 -11.67
N GLU A 140 2.86 0.66 -12.00
CA GLU A 140 2.38 -0.55 -11.38
C GLU A 140 2.29 -1.68 -12.42
N GLU A 141 2.60 -2.90 -11.99
CA GLU A 141 2.69 -4.07 -12.85
C GLU A 141 1.97 -5.27 -12.22
N ALA A 142 1.18 -5.99 -13.01
CA ALA A 142 0.53 -7.21 -12.57
C ALA A 142 0.60 -8.30 -13.68
N PRO A 143 0.93 -9.56 -13.30
CA PRO A 143 1.45 -9.99 -11.99
C PRO A 143 2.87 -9.49 -11.73
N ALA A 144 3.33 -9.55 -10.47
CA ALA A 144 4.68 -9.11 -10.11
C ALA A 144 5.76 -9.95 -10.81
N PRO A 145 6.79 -9.33 -11.44
CA PRO A 145 7.83 -10.09 -12.13
C PRO A 145 8.65 -10.95 -11.17
N GLY A 146 8.93 -12.18 -11.61
CA GLY A 146 9.67 -13.17 -10.81
C GLY A 146 8.89 -13.79 -9.65
N MET A 147 7.58 -13.56 -9.55
CA MET A 147 6.72 -14.17 -8.54
C MET A 147 6.60 -15.67 -8.75
N THR A 148 6.96 -16.45 -7.73
CA THR A 148 6.77 -17.91 -7.75
C THR A 148 5.34 -18.28 -7.36
N ALA A 149 4.87 -19.45 -7.79
CA ALA A 149 3.55 -19.96 -7.39
C ALA A 149 3.43 -20.12 -5.88
N GLU A 150 4.50 -20.58 -5.22
CA GLU A 150 4.56 -20.75 -3.77
C GLU A 150 4.43 -19.41 -3.04
N MET A 151 5.21 -18.41 -3.44
CA MET A 151 5.14 -17.08 -2.81
C MET A 151 3.79 -16.40 -3.06
N ARG A 152 3.24 -16.51 -4.28
CA ARG A 152 1.91 -16.00 -4.61
C ARG A 152 0.83 -16.60 -3.72
N ALA A 153 0.88 -17.92 -3.50
CA ALA A 153 -0.05 -18.61 -2.61
C ALA A 153 0.09 -18.14 -1.16
N ALA A 154 1.32 -18.03 -0.65
CA ALA A 154 1.59 -17.59 0.72
C ALA A 154 1.15 -16.13 0.95
N MET A 155 1.45 -15.23 0.01
CA MET A 155 1.03 -13.83 0.11
C MET A 155 -0.50 -13.67 -0.02
N GLY A 156 -1.12 -14.40 -0.94
CA GLY A 156 -2.56 -14.42 -1.12
C GLY A 156 -3.29 -14.90 0.14
N GLU A 157 -2.81 -16.00 0.74
CA GLU A 157 -3.35 -16.52 2.01
C GLU A 157 -3.20 -15.52 3.16
N ALA A 158 -2.03 -14.90 3.29
CA ALA A 158 -1.78 -13.86 4.29
C ALA A 158 -2.72 -12.66 4.11
N ALA A 159 -2.94 -12.23 2.87
CA ALA A 159 -3.85 -11.13 2.55
C ALA A 159 -5.33 -11.45 2.88
N VAL A 160 -5.78 -12.67 2.55
CA VAL A 160 -7.14 -13.12 2.90
C VAL A 160 -7.30 -13.23 4.43
N LYS A 161 -6.30 -13.75 5.16
CA LYS A 161 -6.30 -13.78 6.63
C LYS A 161 -6.43 -12.36 7.22
N ALA A 162 -5.68 -11.40 6.68
CA ALA A 162 -5.74 -10.02 7.11
C ALA A 162 -7.15 -9.41 6.91
N ALA A 163 -7.74 -9.60 5.74
CA ALA A 163 -9.07 -9.10 5.44
C ALA A 163 -10.16 -9.75 6.33
N LYS A 164 -10.11 -11.06 6.52
CA LYS A 164 -11.05 -11.78 7.38
C LYS A 164 -10.93 -11.39 8.86
N ALA A 165 -9.72 -11.10 9.34
CA ALA A 165 -9.49 -10.71 10.74
C ALA A 165 -10.23 -9.43 11.16
N ILE A 166 -10.64 -8.60 10.20
CA ILE A 166 -11.36 -7.34 10.43
C ILE A 166 -12.77 -7.31 9.84
N GLY A 167 -13.26 -8.45 9.36
CA GLY A 167 -14.59 -8.53 8.70
C GLY A 167 -14.69 -7.56 7.53
N TYR A 168 -13.67 -7.55 6.65
CA TYR A 168 -13.56 -6.56 5.58
C TYR A 168 -14.64 -6.72 4.52
N SER A 169 -15.22 -5.60 4.06
CA SER A 169 -16.20 -5.55 2.98
C SER A 169 -15.77 -4.55 1.91
N GLY A 170 -15.91 -4.91 0.65
CA GLY A 170 -15.51 -4.13 -0.51
C GLY A 170 -14.07 -4.42 -0.97
N ALA A 171 -13.57 -3.59 -1.89
CA ALA A 171 -12.22 -3.66 -2.40
C ALA A 171 -11.21 -3.10 -1.40
N GLY A 172 -10.12 -3.81 -1.17
CA GLY A 172 -9.01 -3.38 -0.33
C GLY A 172 -7.69 -3.95 -0.83
N THR A 173 -6.59 -3.44 -0.32
CA THR A 173 -5.26 -3.90 -0.73
C THR A 173 -4.38 -4.08 0.49
N ILE A 174 -3.74 -5.24 0.58
CA ILE A 174 -2.73 -5.52 1.60
C ILE A 174 -1.35 -5.26 0.99
N GLU A 175 -0.63 -4.30 1.53
CA GLU A 175 0.71 -3.95 1.10
C GLU A 175 1.76 -4.72 1.90
N PHE A 176 2.71 -5.30 1.17
CA PHE A 176 3.84 -6.04 1.73
C PHE A 176 5.17 -5.44 1.28
N ILE A 177 6.13 -5.40 2.20
CA ILE A 177 7.53 -5.26 1.86
C ILE A 177 8.12 -6.65 1.68
N VAL A 178 8.84 -6.85 0.57
CA VAL A 178 9.48 -8.11 0.22
C VAL A 178 10.99 -7.89 0.16
N ASP A 179 11.77 -8.75 0.81
CA ASP A 179 13.23 -8.75 0.63
C ASP A 179 13.59 -9.53 -0.63
N ALA A 180 14.08 -8.81 -1.64
CA ALA A 180 14.51 -9.36 -2.92
C ALA A 180 16.05 -9.57 -3.00
N SER A 181 16.76 -9.58 -1.87
CA SER A 181 18.23 -9.73 -1.83
C SER A 181 18.70 -11.06 -2.44
N ASP A 182 17.87 -12.08 -2.36
CA ASP A 182 18.15 -13.46 -2.79
C ASP A 182 16.97 -14.04 -3.61
N GLY A 183 16.42 -13.22 -4.51
CA GLY A 183 15.20 -13.52 -5.26
C GLY A 183 13.93 -13.38 -4.40
N LEU A 184 12.78 -13.72 -5.01
CA LEU A 184 11.50 -13.72 -4.31
C LEU A 184 11.28 -15.04 -3.59
N ARG A 185 11.07 -14.99 -2.28
CA ARG A 185 10.95 -16.16 -1.39
C ARG A 185 9.72 -16.06 -0.52
N ALA A 186 8.99 -17.15 -0.36
CA ALA A 186 7.76 -17.23 0.43
C ALA A 186 7.95 -16.99 1.95
N ASP A 187 9.19 -16.99 2.45
CA ASP A 187 9.55 -16.72 3.84
C ASP A 187 10.07 -15.28 4.07
N ARG A 188 10.09 -14.41 3.02
CA ARG A 188 10.69 -13.07 3.08
C ARG A 188 9.77 -11.97 2.59
N PHE A 189 8.54 -11.99 3.09
CA PHE A 189 7.59 -10.88 2.90
C PHE A 189 6.89 -10.55 4.21
N TRP A 190 6.56 -9.28 4.41
CA TRP A 190 5.99 -8.79 5.65
C TRP A 190 4.95 -7.72 5.39
N PHE A 191 3.88 -7.74 6.16
CA PHE A 191 2.82 -6.74 6.14
C PHE A 191 3.37 -5.35 6.44
N MET A 192 3.01 -4.39 5.61
CA MET A 192 3.29 -2.97 5.81
C MET A 192 2.05 -2.24 6.32
N GLU A 193 1.01 -2.24 5.51
CA GLU A 193 -0.27 -1.59 5.80
C GLU A 193 -1.40 -2.18 4.96
N MET A 194 -2.63 -1.82 5.29
CA MET A 194 -3.79 -2.10 4.47
C MET A 194 -4.42 -0.80 4.01
N ASN A 195 -4.62 -0.67 2.71
CA ASN A 195 -5.45 0.37 2.14
C ASN A 195 -6.91 -0.10 2.11
N THR A 196 -7.71 0.48 3.00
CA THR A 196 -9.13 0.13 3.18
C THR A 196 -10.03 0.84 2.16
N ARG A 197 -9.68 0.77 0.89
CA ARG A 197 -10.33 1.43 -0.25
C ARG A 197 -9.91 0.79 -1.57
N LEU A 198 -10.67 1.06 -2.62
CA LEU A 198 -10.19 0.85 -3.99
C LEU A 198 -8.98 1.74 -4.26
N GLN A 199 -7.95 1.20 -4.88
CA GLN A 199 -6.73 1.94 -5.22
C GLN A 199 -6.70 2.40 -6.67
N VAL A 200 -5.84 3.37 -6.98
CA VAL A 200 -5.64 3.92 -8.33
C VAL A 200 -5.28 2.81 -9.30
N GLU A 201 -4.38 1.93 -8.90
CA GLU A 201 -3.76 0.84 -9.66
C GLU A 201 -4.62 -0.43 -9.82
N HIS A 202 -5.90 -0.41 -9.40
CA HIS A 202 -6.79 -1.56 -9.57
C HIS A 202 -6.96 -2.04 -11.04
N PRO A 203 -6.83 -1.19 -12.08
CA PRO A 203 -7.03 -1.62 -13.46
C PRO A 203 -6.05 -2.69 -13.93
N VAL A 204 -4.81 -2.75 -13.41
CA VAL A 204 -3.90 -3.85 -13.81
C VAL A 204 -4.37 -5.19 -13.26
N THR A 205 -5.00 -5.21 -12.09
CA THR A 205 -5.67 -6.42 -11.56
C THR A 205 -6.88 -6.79 -12.40
N GLU A 206 -7.72 -5.83 -12.76
CA GLU A 206 -8.87 -6.06 -13.65
C GLU A 206 -8.43 -6.65 -15.00
N ALA A 207 -7.35 -6.10 -15.57
CA ALA A 207 -6.83 -6.53 -16.86
C ALA A 207 -6.37 -8.00 -16.84
N ILE A 208 -5.72 -8.47 -15.78
CA ILE A 208 -5.22 -9.85 -15.68
C ILE A 208 -6.25 -10.86 -15.16
N THR A 209 -7.34 -10.40 -14.52
CA THR A 209 -8.36 -11.29 -13.92
C THR A 209 -9.70 -11.30 -14.67
N GLY A 210 -9.93 -10.32 -15.54
CA GLY A 210 -11.21 -10.11 -16.22
C GLY A 210 -12.36 -9.78 -15.26
N VAL A 211 -12.05 -9.14 -14.11
CA VAL A 211 -13.01 -8.75 -13.08
C VAL A 211 -13.17 -7.24 -13.09
N ASP A 212 -14.38 -6.73 -12.95
CA ASP A 212 -14.67 -5.32 -12.67
C ASP A 212 -14.85 -5.14 -11.16
N LEU A 213 -13.88 -4.52 -10.51
CA LEU A 213 -13.88 -4.34 -9.06
C LEU A 213 -14.91 -3.30 -8.61
N VAL A 214 -15.24 -2.33 -9.45
CA VAL A 214 -16.29 -1.33 -9.16
C VAL A 214 -17.68 -1.98 -9.21
N GLU A 215 -17.93 -2.83 -10.22
CA GLU A 215 -19.15 -3.64 -10.25
C GLU A 215 -19.28 -4.50 -8.99
N TRP A 216 -18.21 -5.17 -8.57
CA TRP A 216 -18.23 -5.99 -7.35
C TRP A 216 -18.54 -5.17 -6.11
N GLN A 217 -18.01 -3.94 -5.99
CA GLN A 217 -18.34 -3.05 -4.86
C GLN A 217 -19.84 -2.71 -4.83
N LEU A 218 -20.44 -2.43 -5.99
CA LEU A 218 -21.88 -2.15 -6.08
C LEU A 218 -22.71 -3.37 -5.72
N ARG A 219 -22.35 -4.55 -6.21
CA ARG A 219 -23.06 -5.81 -5.94
C ARG A 219 -23.01 -6.19 -4.45
N VAL A 220 -21.83 -6.14 -3.84
CA VAL A 220 -21.70 -6.47 -2.40
C VAL A 220 -22.40 -5.41 -1.54
N ALA A 221 -22.34 -4.13 -1.89
CA ALA A 221 -23.10 -3.08 -1.21
C ALA A 221 -24.63 -3.26 -1.34
N ALA A 222 -25.09 -3.89 -2.42
CA ALA A 222 -26.49 -4.26 -2.60
C ALA A 222 -26.91 -5.50 -1.76
N GLY A 223 -25.96 -6.14 -1.06
CA GLY A 223 -26.20 -7.31 -0.21
C GLY A 223 -25.97 -8.65 -0.92
N GLU A 224 -25.36 -8.64 -2.11
CA GLU A 224 -24.96 -9.88 -2.77
C GLU A 224 -23.71 -10.49 -2.11
N PRO A 225 -23.55 -11.83 -2.13
CA PRO A 225 -22.29 -12.46 -1.72
C PRO A 225 -21.17 -12.17 -2.72
N LEU A 226 -19.94 -12.60 -2.39
CA LEU A 226 -18.80 -12.52 -3.30
C LEU A 226 -19.15 -13.09 -4.67
N PRO A 227 -18.93 -12.32 -5.78
CA PRO A 227 -19.33 -12.76 -7.13
C PRO A 227 -18.54 -13.97 -7.67
N LYS A 228 -17.34 -14.23 -7.14
CA LYS A 228 -16.50 -15.39 -7.47
C LYS A 228 -15.84 -15.95 -6.22
N ARG A 229 -15.63 -17.27 -6.22
CA ARG A 229 -14.83 -17.96 -5.20
C ARG A 229 -13.35 -17.87 -5.59
N GLN A 230 -12.45 -18.09 -4.64
CA GLN A 230 -11.00 -18.04 -4.89
C GLN A 230 -10.55 -18.95 -6.03
N GLN A 231 -11.09 -20.14 -6.12
CA GLN A 231 -10.73 -21.12 -7.15
C GLN A 231 -11.21 -20.77 -8.56
N ASP A 232 -12.13 -19.83 -8.68
CA ASP A 232 -12.68 -19.36 -9.97
C ASP A 232 -11.90 -18.15 -10.51
N LEU A 233 -10.91 -17.65 -9.74
CA LEU A 233 -10.02 -16.54 -10.11
C LEU A 233 -8.73 -17.07 -10.74
N THR A 234 -8.38 -16.55 -11.89
CA THR A 234 -7.18 -16.94 -12.65
C THR A 234 -6.45 -15.73 -13.18
N ILE A 235 -5.13 -15.86 -13.38
CA ILE A 235 -4.32 -14.85 -14.06
C ILE A 235 -4.33 -15.16 -15.56
N ASN A 236 -4.62 -14.14 -16.38
CA ASN A 236 -4.51 -14.20 -17.82
C ASN A 236 -3.74 -12.98 -18.32
N GLY A 237 -2.55 -13.22 -18.89
CA GLY A 237 -1.71 -12.17 -19.45
C GLY A 237 -0.95 -11.36 -18.40
N HIS A 238 -0.68 -10.10 -18.75
CA HIS A 238 0.16 -9.18 -18.02
C HIS A 238 -0.27 -7.75 -18.30
N ALA A 239 -0.21 -6.86 -17.31
CA ALA A 239 -0.63 -5.48 -17.48
C ALA A 239 0.29 -4.52 -16.74
N PHE A 240 0.46 -3.33 -17.31
CA PHE A 240 1.13 -2.19 -16.68
C PHE A 240 0.15 -1.03 -16.58
N GLU A 241 0.29 -0.25 -15.51
CA GLU A 241 -0.32 1.06 -15.39
C GLU A 241 0.78 2.11 -15.21
N ALA A 242 0.66 3.24 -15.90
CA ALA A 242 1.52 4.38 -15.71
C ALA A 242 0.68 5.61 -15.37
N ARG A 243 1.05 6.32 -14.30
CA ARG A 243 0.38 7.55 -13.87
C ARG A 243 0.95 8.75 -14.58
N LEU A 244 0.09 9.54 -15.19
CA LEU A 244 0.43 10.81 -15.83
C LEU A 244 0.08 11.97 -14.89
N TYR A 245 1.09 12.77 -14.52
CA TYR A 245 0.92 13.91 -13.62
C TYR A 245 1.20 15.25 -14.30
N ALA A 246 0.49 16.30 -13.87
CA ALA A 246 0.82 17.68 -14.18
C ALA A 246 1.95 18.15 -13.26
N GLU A 247 3.20 17.97 -13.70
CA GLU A 247 4.41 18.27 -12.91
C GLU A 247 5.46 18.98 -13.76
N ASP A 248 6.17 19.91 -13.14
CA ASP A 248 7.31 20.62 -13.72
C ASP A 248 8.59 19.82 -13.45
N VAL A 249 9.00 18.98 -14.39
CA VAL A 249 10.16 18.10 -14.26
C VAL A 249 11.47 18.89 -14.04
N PRO A 250 11.79 19.97 -14.79
CA PRO A 250 12.95 20.82 -14.54
C PRO A 250 13.03 21.41 -13.14
N LYS A 251 11.88 21.67 -12.52
CA LYS A 251 11.80 22.15 -11.13
C LYS A 251 11.69 21.02 -10.09
N GLY A 252 12.13 19.82 -10.44
CA GLY A 252 12.16 18.69 -9.54
C GLY A 252 10.77 18.08 -9.28
N PHE A 253 9.93 18.03 -10.32
CA PHE A 253 8.59 17.44 -10.26
C PHE A 253 7.64 18.15 -9.30
N LEU A 254 7.71 19.47 -9.21
CA LEU A 254 6.71 20.24 -8.48
C LEU A 254 5.36 20.17 -9.22
N PRO A 255 4.23 20.07 -8.50
CA PRO A 255 2.92 20.16 -9.12
C PRO A 255 2.79 21.43 -9.98
N ALA A 256 2.29 21.26 -11.19
CA ALA A 256 2.04 22.35 -12.12
C ALA A 256 0.54 22.58 -12.26
N THR A 257 0.13 23.85 -12.28
CA THR A 257 -1.25 24.28 -12.51
C THR A 257 -1.38 24.98 -13.84
N GLY A 258 -2.59 25.00 -14.41
CA GLY A 258 -2.86 25.69 -15.66
C GLY A 258 -3.88 24.97 -16.52
N THR A 259 -4.14 25.52 -17.72
CA THR A 259 -5.10 24.97 -18.66
C THR A 259 -4.45 23.90 -19.54
N LEU A 260 -5.13 22.75 -19.69
CA LEU A 260 -4.77 21.68 -20.61
C LEU A 260 -5.13 22.11 -22.05
N THR A 261 -4.27 22.89 -22.69
CA THR A 261 -4.51 23.38 -24.06
C THR A 261 -4.53 22.28 -25.11
N HIS A 262 -3.82 21.17 -24.81
CA HIS A 262 -3.82 19.95 -25.62
C HIS A 262 -3.79 18.71 -24.73
N LEU A 263 -4.73 17.79 -24.92
CA LEU A 263 -4.74 16.48 -24.28
C LEU A 263 -5.29 15.45 -25.27
N LYS A 264 -4.46 14.47 -25.62
CA LYS A 264 -4.86 13.36 -26.50
C LYS A 264 -4.16 12.08 -26.03
N PHE A 265 -4.94 11.10 -25.67
CA PHE A 265 -4.44 9.78 -25.29
C PHE A 265 -4.23 8.87 -26.51
N PRO A 266 -3.32 7.88 -26.42
CA PRO A 266 -3.12 6.90 -27.48
C PRO A 266 -4.35 6.00 -27.64
N THR A 267 -4.63 5.55 -28.85
CA THR A 267 -5.77 4.67 -29.15
C THR A 267 -5.52 3.20 -28.80
N GLY A 268 -4.27 2.83 -28.54
CA GLY A 268 -3.85 1.44 -28.26
C GLY A 268 -3.77 1.08 -26.77
N ALA A 269 -4.12 1.99 -25.87
CA ALA A 269 -4.12 1.78 -24.43
C ALA A 269 -5.44 2.27 -23.82
N ARG A 270 -5.84 1.64 -22.72
CA ARG A 270 -6.91 2.17 -21.87
C ARG A 270 -6.39 3.42 -21.17
N ALA A 271 -7.15 4.50 -21.23
CA ALA A 271 -6.84 5.75 -20.51
C ALA A 271 -8.01 6.11 -19.58
N ASP A 272 -7.75 6.04 -18.28
CA ASP A 272 -8.71 6.47 -17.26
C ASP A 272 -8.34 7.90 -16.83
N SER A 273 -9.19 8.87 -17.16
CA SER A 273 -8.96 10.29 -16.90
C SER A 273 -10.22 10.98 -16.42
N GLY A 274 -10.07 11.89 -15.45
CA GLY A 274 -11.13 12.78 -14.99
C GLY A 274 -11.11 14.15 -15.67
N VAL A 275 -10.20 14.38 -16.63
CA VAL A 275 -10.00 15.67 -17.30
C VAL A 275 -9.97 15.52 -18.82
N ARG A 276 -10.21 16.61 -19.53
CA ARG A 276 -10.18 16.73 -20.99
C ARG A 276 -9.46 18.00 -21.42
N ALA A 277 -9.19 18.12 -22.72
CA ALA A 277 -8.63 19.35 -23.26
C ALA A 277 -9.53 20.54 -22.95
N GLY A 278 -8.94 21.63 -22.48
CA GLY A 278 -9.63 22.84 -22.02
C GLY A 278 -9.85 22.89 -20.51
N ASP A 279 -9.76 21.79 -19.78
CA ASP A 279 -9.90 21.80 -18.33
C ASP A 279 -8.69 22.44 -17.64
N VAL A 280 -8.90 22.92 -16.42
CA VAL A 280 -7.87 23.57 -15.60
C VAL A 280 -7.39 22.64 -14.49
N ILE A 281 -6.11 22.38 -14.44
CA ILE A 281 -5.46 21.73 -13.29
C ILE A 281 -5.29 22.77 -12.18
N SER A 282 -5.94 22.53 -11.05
CA SER A 282 -5.94 23.43 -9.90
C SER A 282 -5.01 22.95 -8.79
N PRO A 283 -4.59 23.84 -7.85
CA PRO A 283 -3.80 23.43 -6.70
C PRO A 283 -4.59 22.72 -5.60
N PHE A 284 -5.92 22.57 -5.75
CA PHE A 284 -6.80 22.03 -4.72
C PHE A 284 -6.98 20.52 -4.79
N TYR A 285 -6.54 19.90 -5.89
CA TYR A 285 -6.66 18.46 -6.12
C TYR A 285 -5.30 17.85 -6.47
N ASP A 286 -5.22 16.53 -6.45
CA ASP A 286 -4.06 15.78 -6.90
C ASP A 286 -3.73 16.16 -8.36
N PRO A 287 -2.45 16.38 -8.71
CA PRO A 287 -2.04 16.74 -10.07
C PRO A 287 -2.13 15.60 -11.08
N MET A 288 -2.62 14.42 -10.71
CA MET A 288 -2.77 13.29 -11.63
C MET A 288 -3.81 13.61 -12.71
N ILE A 289 -3.37 13.57 -13.97
CA ILE A 289 -4.20 13.84 -15.15
C ILE A 289 -4.93 12.58 -15.60
N ALA A 290 -4.19 11.47 -15.63
CA ALA A 290 -4.68 10.19 -16.11
C ALA A 290 -3.80 9.04 -15.62
N LYS A 291 -4.32 7.83 -15.79
CA LYS A 291 -3.56 6.59 -15.78
C LYS A 291 -3.73 5.88 -17.11
N LEU A 292 -2.64 5.33 -17.63
CA LEU A 292 -2.57 4.61 -18.89
C LEU A 292 -2.31 3.14 -18.60
N ILE A 293 -3.14 2.26 -19.11
CA ILE A 293 -3.10 0.82 -18.85
C ILE A 293 -2.91 0.10 -20.18
#